data_b36938a223c5bcfd763b0b8e232ecb55
#
_entry.id   b36938a223c5bcfd763b0b8e232ecb55
#
_cell.length_a   1.000
_cell.length_b   1.000
_cell.length_c   1.000
_cell.angle_alpha   90.00
_cell.angle_beta   90.00
_cell.angle_gamma   90.00
#
_symmetry.space_group_name_H-M   'P 1'
#
loop_
_entity.id
_entity.type
_entity.pdbx_description
1 polymer ?
#
loop_
_entity_poly.entity_id
_entity_poly.type
_entity_poly.pdbx_seq_one_letter_code
_entity_poly.pdbx_strand_id
1 'polypeptide(L)'
;MARAASQSYPRKWRIRLLLLLTTLLTWAGTPALAADEPDLIFRRSTVFKLLSPNDKLATYGVDDPEVEGVACHFTVPERGGIKGWLGIAEEVSDISLACRQIGPIHFKGKMGQGDDMFRQRRSLFFKKMQIVRGCDAKRNVLVYMVYSDKLIEGSPKNSTSSVPIMPWGAADTTVQKCGEFIQ
;
A
#
# COMPACT_ATOMS: atom_id res chain seq x y z
N MET A 1 -2.06 -1.18 -73.08
CA MET A 1 -0.69 -1.46 -72.60
C MET A 1 -0.21 -0.30 -71.76
N ALA A 2 -0.36 -0.39 -70.45
CA ALA A 2 0.07 0.66 -69.51
C ALA A 2 1.31 0.13 -68.76
N ARG A 3 2.46 0.81 -68.93
CA ARG A 3 3.72 0.49 -68.23
C ARG A 3 3.65 1.08 -66.82
N ALA A 4 3.81 0.24 -65.81
CA ALA A 4 3.99 0.64 -64.42
C ALA A 4 5.40 1.21 -64.23
N ALA A 5 5.49 2.46 -63.78
CA ALA A 5 6.74 3.12 -63.43
C ALA A 5 7.15 2.69 -62.01
N SER A 6 8.29 2.00 -61.93
CA SER A 6 8.94 1.66 -60.67
C SER A 6 9.63 2.89 -60.10
N GLN A 7 9.09 3.49 -59.03
CA GLN A 7 9.79 4.56 -58.32
C GLN A 7 10.78 3.95 -57.31
N SER A 8 12.06 4.03 -57.62
CA SER A 8 13.15 3.69 -56.71
C SER A 8 13.45 4.85 -55.78
N TYR A 9 13.11 4.71 -54.50
CA TYR A 9 13.48 5.68 -53.47
C TYR A 9 14.99 5.65 -53.21
N PRO A 10 15.65 6.82 -53.06
CA PRO A 10 17.11 6.91 -52.88
C PRO A 10 17.52 6.27 -51.51
N ARG A 11 18.60 5.49 -51.57
CA ARG A 11 19.18 4.70 -50.47
C ARG A 11 19.36 5.47 -49.15
N LYS A 12 19.52 6.80 -49.21
CA LYS A 12 19.68 7.72 -48.07
C LYS A 12 18.39 7.85 -47.22
N TRP A 13 17.21 7.65 -47.79
CA TRP A 13 15.93 7.73 -47.10
C TRP A 13 15.65 6.46 -46.26
N ARG A 14 16.10 5.32 -46.77
CA ARG A 14 15.96 4.03 -46.02
C ARG A 14 16.80 4.01 -44.75
N ILE A 15 17.97 4.64 -44.75
CA ILE A 15 18.85 4.72 -43.57
C ILE A 15 18.26 5.68 -42.51
N ARG A 16 17.66 6.80 -42.93
CA ARG A 16 17.01 7.75 -42.00
C ARG A 16 15.74 7.18 -41.40
N LEU A 17 14.96 6.38 -42.13
CA LEU A 17 13.79 5.71 -41.61
C LEU A 17 14.13 4.61 -40.58
N LEU A 18 15.21 3.86 -40.82
CA LEU A 18 15.73 2.85 -39.89
C LEU A 18 16.28 3.47 -38.60
N LEU A 19 16.96 4.63 -38.69
CA LEU A 19 17.45 5.35 -37.51
C LEU A 19 16.33 5.95 -36.66
N LEU A 20 15.23 6.39 -37.27
CA LEU A 20 14.04 6.88 -36.54
C LEU A 20 13.25 5.75 -35.84
N LEU A 21 13.25 4.53 -36.41
CA LEU A 21 12.59 3.37 -35.77
C LEU A 21 13.38 2.84 -34.56
N THR A 22 14.70 2.97 -34.54
CA THR A 22 15.54 2.49 -33.43
C THR A 22 15.51 3.42 -32.23
N THR A 23 15.19 4.70 -32.38
CA THR A 23 15.06 5.65 -31.26
C THR A 23 13.72 5.56 -30.52
N LEU A 24 12.70 4.93 -31.11
CA LEU A 24 11.39 4.74 -30.44
C LEU A 24 11.34 3.52 -29.51
N LEU A 25 12.34 2.63 -29.53
CA LEU A 25 12.32 1.39 -28.72
C LEU A 25 13.03 1.49 -27.37
N THR A 26 13.59 2.64 -26.99
CA THR A 26 14.34 2.79 -25.72
C THR A 26 13.57 3.46 -24.59
N TRP A 27 12.27 3.68 -24.73
CA TRP A 27 11.41 3.98 -23.59
C TRP A 27 10.89 2.67 -22.97
N ALA A 28 11.82 1.81 -22.56
CA ALA A 28 11.53 0.82 -21.54
C ALA A 28 11.20 1.61 -20.27
N GLY A 29 9.91 1.75 -19.98
CA GLY A 29 9.43 2.36 -18.74
C GLY A 29 10.13 1.69 -17.57
N THR A 30 10.78 2.47 -16.71
CA THR A 30 11.16 2.03 -15.38
C THR A 30 9.94 1.38 -14.75
N PRO A 31 10.04 0.15 -14.19
CA PRO A 31 8.94 -0.41 -13.44
C PRO A 31 8.59 0.60 -12.36
N ALA A 32 7.40 1.17 -12.43
CA ALA A 32 6.84 1.90 -11.31
C ALA A 32 6.84 0.90 -10.16
N LEU A 33 7.59 1.20 -9.09
CA LEU A 33 7.53 0.45 -7.84
C LEU A 33 6.04 0.37 -7.51
N ALA A 34 5.48 -0.83 -7.66
CA ALA A 34 4.13 -1.10 -7.20
C ALA A 34 4.17 -0.81 -5.71
N ALA A 35 3.40 0.17 -5.24
CA ALA A 35 3.13 0.28 -3.82
C ALA A 35 2.65 -1.08 -3.38
N ASP A 36 3.32 -1.70 -2.40
CA ASP A 36 3.03 -3.04 -1.95
C ASP A 36 1.54 -3.13 -1.63
N GLU A 37 0.84 -3.96 -2.41
CA GLU A 37 -0.56 -4.25 -2.14
C GLU A 37 -0.59 -5.12 -0.88
N PRO A 38 -1.45 -4.82 0.11
CA PRO A 38 -1.43 -5.55 1.36
C PRO A 38 -1.78 -7.02 1.10
N ASP A 39 -1.06 -7.90 1.76
CA ASP A 39 -1.22 -9.34 1.63
C ASP A 39 -2.51 -9.79 2.29
N LEU A 40 -3.39 -10.44 1.53
CA LEU A 40 -4.57 -11.05 2.09
C LEU A 40 -4.18 -12.31 2.87
N ILE A 41 -4.41 -12.30 4.19
CA ILE A 41 -4.12 -13.43 5.07
C ILE A 41 -5.29 -14.42 5.07
N PHE A 42 -6.51 -13.95 5.38
CA PHE A 42 -7.71 -14.77 5.30
C PHE A 42 -8.98 -13.92 5.22
N ARG A 43 -10.07 -14.58 4.84
CA ARG A 43 -11.44 -14.04 4.90
C ARG A 43 -12.33 -14.95 5.72
N ARG A 44 -13.25 -14.36 6.49
CA ARG A 44 -14.27 -15.10 7.24
C ARG A 44 -15.65 -14.53 6.97
N SER A 45 -16.59 -15.37 6.53
CA SER A 45 -17.99 -14.98 6.40
C SER A 45 -18.60 -14.74 7.78
N THR A 46 -19.33 -13.63 7.94
CA THR A 46 -19.96 -13.23 9.21
C THR A 46 -21.46 -13.47 9.20
N VAL A 47 -22.09 -13.45 8.04
CA VAL A 47 -23.53 -13.62 7.86
C VAL A 47 -23.79 -14.58 6.71
N PHE A 48 -24.68 -15.55 6.91
CA PHE A 48 -25.18 -16.39 5.82
C PHE A 48 -26.40 -15.74 5.17
N LYS A 49 -26.32 -15.47 3.87
CA LYS A 49 -27.41 -14.93 3.05
C LYS A 49 -27.76 -15.96 1.98
N LEU A 50 -29.05 -16.38 1.91
CA LEU A 50 -29.46 -17.45 1.00
C LEU A 50 -29.40 -17.08 -0.49
N LEU A 51 -29.54 -15.80 -0.83
CA LEU A 51 -29.70 -15.32 -2.23
C LEU A 51 -28.68 -14.23 -2.62
N SER A 52 -27.69 -13.94 -1.79
CA SER A 52 -26.65 -12.95 -2.10
C SER A 52 -25.32 -13.34 -1.49
N PRO A 53 -24.17 -12.88 -2.04
CA PRO A 53 -22.88 -13.10 -1.41
C PRO A 53 -22.87 -12.59 0.04
N ASN A 54 -22.25 -13.40 0.92
CA ASN A 54 -22.17 -13.10 2.34
C ASN A 54 -21.25 -11.91 2.63
N ASP A 55 -21.57 -11.18 3.69
CA ASP A 55 -20.64 -10.21 4.27
C ASP A 55 -19.47 -10.98 4.93
N LYS A 56 -18.28 -10.42 4.84
CA LYS A 56 -17.04 -11.05 5.28
C LYS A 56 -16.20 -10.07 6.08
N LEU A 57 -15.36 -10.59 6.94
CA LEU A 57 -14.20 -9.90 7.47
C LEU A 57 -12.97 -10.38 6.70
N ALA A 58 -12.15 -9.46 6.21
CA ALA A 58 -10.90 -9.75 5.55
C ALA A 58 -9.74 -9.18 6.37
N THR A 59 -8.76 -10.03 6.67
CA THR A 59 -7.55 -9.65 7.39
C THR A 59 -6.39 -9.60 6.42
N TYR A 60 -5.67 -8.49 6.47
CA TYR A 60 -4.52 -8.20 5.62
C TYR A 60 -3.28 -7.96 6.46
N GLY A 61 -2.12 -8.27 5.88
CA GLY A 61 -0.80 -7.95 6.39
C GLY A 61 -0.13 -6.87 5.54
N VAL A 62 0.66 -6.02 6.16
CA VAL A 62 1.48 -5.00 5.51
C VAL A 62 2.72 -4.72 6.35
N ASP A 63 3.88 -4.64 5.71
CA ASP A 63 5.13 -4.24 6.35
C ASP A 63 5.28 -2.72 6.33
N ASP A 64 6.02 -2.16 7.28
CA ASP A 64 6.36 -0.75 7.25
C ASP A 64 7.46 -0.51 6.21
N PRO A 65 7.22 0.30 5.16
CA PRO A 65 8.22 0.52 4.11
C PRO A 65 9.45 1.31 4.57
N GLU A 66 9.33 2.11 5.64
CA GLU A 66 10.40 2.98 6.14
C GLU A 66 11.04 2.47 7.44
N VAL A 67 10.39 1.50 8.11
CA VAL A 67 10.88 0.92 9.36
C VAL A 67 10.89 -0.60 9.23
N GLU A 68 12.04 -1.14 8.90
CA GLU A 68 12.23 -2.59 8.84
C GLU A 68 12.02 -3.23 10.21
N GLY A 69 11.55 -4.48 10.20
CA GLY A 69 11.28 -5.25 11.42
C GLY A 69 9.92 -4.97 12.06
N VAL A 70 9.01 -4.28 11.38
CA VAL A 70 7.61 -4.08 11.82
C VAL A 70 6.65 -4.59 10.76
N ALA A 71 5.70 -5.41 11.19
CA ALA A 71 4.53 -5.78 10.40
C ALA A 71 3.24 -5.40 11.11
N CYS A 72 2.25 -4.97 10.34
CA CYS A 72 0.91 -4.64 10.80
C CYS A 72 -0.12 -5.57 10.16
N HIS A 73 -1.08 -5.99 10.96
CA HIS A 73 -2.27 -6.69 10.49
C HIS A 73 -3.51 -5.83 10.76
N PHE A 74 -4.37 -5.71 9.77
CA PHE A 74 -5.62 -4.99 9.91
C PHE A 74 -6.78 -5.79 9.34
N THR A 75 -7.97 -5.62 9.94
CA THR A 75 -9.18 -6.31 9.51
C THR A 75 -10.22 -5.29 9.11
N VAL A 76 -10.78 -5.49 7.92
CA VAL A 76 -11.84 -4.66 7.35
C VAL A 76 -13.03 -5.52 6.97
N PRO A 77 -14.27 -4.99 7.11
CA PRO A 77 -15.45 -5.66 6.60
C PRO A 77 -15.55 -5.50 5.08
N GLU A 78 -15.82 -6.60 4.39
CA GLU A 78 -16.17 -6.65 2.98
C GLU A 78 -17.65 -7.00 2.84
N ARG A 79 -18.45 -6.13 2.23
CA ARG A 79 -19.85 -6.43 1.93
C ARG A 79 -19.95 -7.28 0.68
N GLY A 80 -20.83 -8.29 0.75
CA GLY A 80 -21.22 -9.09 -0.41
C GLY A 80 -22.28 -8.41 -1.28
N GLY A 81 -22.42 -8.89 -2.52
CA GLY A 81 -23.47 -8.47 -3.45
C GLY A 81 -23.10 -7.28 -4.34
N ILE A 82 -24.06 -6.88 -5.20
CA ILE A 82 -23.88 -5.82 -6.22
C ILE A 82 -23.51 -4.47 -5.58
N LYS A 83 -24.06 -4.15 -4.41
CA LYS A 83 -23.76 -2.92 -3.67
C LYS A 83 -22.31 -2.89 -3.17
N GLY A 84 -21.76 -4.04 -2.77
CA GLY A 84 -20.34 -4.16 -2.41
C GLY A 84 -19.43 -3.99 -3.62
N TRP A 85 -19.82 -4.55 -4.77
CA TRP A 85 -19.06 -4.43 -6.01
C TRP A 85 -19.03 -2.97 -6.55
N LEU A 86 -20.11 -2.22 -6.40
CA LEU A 86 -20.19 -0.80 -6.80
C LEU A 86 -19.55 0.17 -5.79
N GLY A 87 -19.07 -0.29 -4.64
CA GLY A 87 -18.47 0.57 -3.60
C GLY A 87 -19.46 1.58 -2.96
N ILE A 88 -20.76 1.41 -3.18
CA ILE A 88 -21.81 2.36 -2.76
C ILE A 88 -22.25 2.11 -1.31
N ALA A 89 -21.97 0.93 -0.76
CA ALA A 89 -22.53 0.48 0.51
C ALA A 89 -21.55 0.52 1.68
N GLU A 90 -20.74 1.57 1.76
CA GLU A 90 -19.78 1.72 2.85
C GLU A 90 -20.41 2.54 3.99
N GLU A 91 -21.07 1.86 4.91
CA GLU A 91 -21.20 2.38 6.27
C GLU A 91 -19.83 2.36 6.95
N VAL A 92 -19.57 3.36 7.79
CA VAL A 92 -18.34 3.47 8.56
C VAL A 92 -18.17 2.19 9.37
N SER A 93 -17.21 1.39 8.98
CA SER A 93 -16.96 0.09 9.60
C SER A 93 -15.79 0.21 10.58
N ASP A 94 -15.87 -0.52 11.67
CA ASP A 94 -14.79 -0.59 12.63
C ASP A 94 -13.59 -1.30 11.98
N ILE A 95 -12.43 -0.66 12.03
CA ILE A 95 -11.18 -1.19 11.54
C ILE A 95 -10.33 -1.57 12.73
N SER A 96 -9.86 -2.81 12.78
CA SER A 96 -8.89 -3.23 13.79
C SER A 96 -7.47 -3.13 13.24
N LEU A 97 -6.53 -2.77 14.11
CA LEU A 97 -5.10 -2.69 13.77
C LEU A 97 -4.27 -3.38 14.86
N ALA A 98 -3.32 -4.20 14.45
CA ALA A 98 -2.32 -4.80 15.32
C ALA A 98 -0.96 -4.79 14.63
N CYS A 99 -0.02 -3.99 15.13
CA CYS A 99 1.36 -3.96 14.65
C CYS A 99 2.29 -4.63 15.67
N ARG A 100 3.32 -5.29 15.19
CA ARG A 100 4.29 -6.02 16.01
C ARG A 100 5.69 -5.86 15.47
N GLN A 101 6.67 -5.85 16.35
CA GLN A 101 8.05 -6.08 15.98
C GLN A 101 8.18 -7.55 15.55
N ILE A 102 8.75 -7.78 14.37
CA ILE A 102 8.96 -9.10 13.77
C ILE A 102 10.43 -9.37 13.42
N GLY A 103 11.29 -8.40 13.67
CA GLY A 103 12.73 -8.45 13.41
C GLY A 103 13.46 -7.34 14.14
N PRO A 104 14.80 -7.20 13.95
CA PRO A 104 15.53 -6.02 14.37
C PRO A 104 14.91 -4.77 13.75
N ILE A 105 14.77 -3.70 14.53
CA ILE A 105 14.25 -2.44 14.01
C ILE A 105 15.37 -1.68 13.30
N HIS A 106 15.11 -1.29 12.06
CA HIS A 106 16.01 -0.46 11.28
C HIS A 106 15.25 0.66 10.57
N PHE A 107 15.57 1.93 10.89
CA PHE A 107 14.99 3.09 10.23
C PHE A 107 15.76 3.39 8.95
N LYS A 108 15.07 3.45 7.79
CA LYS A 108 15.68 3.79 6.50
C LYS A 108 15.96 5.27 6.33
N GLY A 109 15.31 6.12 7.11
CA GLY A 109 15.46 7.55 7.03
C GLY A 109 14.77 8.31 8.15
N LYS A 110 14.67 9.63 8.00
CA LYS A 110 13.89 10.49 8.88
C LYS A 110 12.41 10.34 8.56
N MET A 111 11.56 10.46 9.58
CA MET A 111 10.10 10.39 9.45
C MET A 111 9.43 11.54 10.21
N GLY A 112 8.29 11.99 9.71
CA GLY A 112 7.42 12.95 10.41
C GLY A 112 6.46 12.25 11.37
N GLN A 113 5.97 12.97 12.36
CA GLN A 113 4.91 12.49 13.23
C GLN A 113 3.58 12.45 12.45
N GLY A 114 3.00 11.26 12.32
CA GLY A 114 1.77 11.05 11.56
C GLY A 114 1.99 10.83 10.07
N ASP A 115 3.21 10.54 9.63
CA ASP A 115 3.48 10.19 8.24
C ASP A 115 2.72 8.93 7.81
N ASP A 116 2.25 8.95 6.56
CA ASP A 116 1.60 7.80 5.97
C ASP A 116 2.57 6.60 5.90
N MET A 117 2.25 5.53 6.60
CA MET A 117 2.91 4.24 6.47
C MET A 117 2.35 3.46 5.27
N PHE A 118 1.04 3.51 5.11
CA PHE A 118 0.34 2.81 4.06
C PHE A 118 -0.78 3.68 3.50
N ARG A 119 -0.71 3.91 2.18
CA ARG A 119 -1.76 4.62 1.43
C ARG A 119 -2.02 3.87 0.13
N GLN A 120 -3.14 3.19 0.07
CA GLN A 120 -3.50 2.49 -1.16
C GLN A 120 -4.29 3.41 -2.09
N ARG A 121 -3.70 3.75 -3.23
CA ARG A 121 -4.33 4.60 -4.27
C ARG A 121 -5.15 3.83 -5.30
N ARG A 122 -5.13 2.50 -5.32
CA ARG A 122 -5.63 1.70 -6.45
C ARG A 122 -6.85 0.84 -6.19
N SER A 123 -7.27 0.61 -4.98
CA SER A 123 -8.46 -0.18 -4.66
C SER A 123 -9.62 0.72 -4.27
N LEU A 124 -10.80 0.49 -4.85
CA LEU A 124 -12.03 1.18 -4.46
C LEU A 124 -12.37 0.96 -2.97
N PHE A 125 -11.93 -0.18 -2.39
CA PHE A 125 -12.14 -0.53 -1.00
C PHE A 125 -11.22 0.24 -0.04
N PHE A 126 -9.96 0.48 -0.42
CA PHE A 126 -8.95 1.05 0.47
C PHE A 126 -8.72 2.55 0.26
N LYS A 127 -9.41 3.19 -0.69
CA LYS A 127 -9.27 4.64 -0.93
C LYS A 127 -9.60 5.50 0.29
N LYS A 128 -10.20 4.90 1.32
CA LYS A 128 -10.72 5.58 2.51
C LYS A 128 -10.03 5.16 3.80
N MET A 129 -9.04 4.28 3.72
CA MET A 129 -8.28 3.84 4.89
C MET A 129 -6.83 4.29 4.77
N GLN A 130 -6.33 4.87 5.84
CA GLN A 130 -4.93 5.27 5.97
C GLN A 130 -4.36 4.68 7.26
N ILE A 131 -3.11 4.23 7.19
CA ILE A 131 -2.32 3.87 8.36
C ILE A 131 -1.19 4.89 8.45
N VAL A 132 -1.13 5.59 9.55
CA VAL A 132 -0.08 6.56 9.85
C VAL A 132 0.82 6.07 10.97
N ARG A 133 2.04 6.55 10.98
CA ARG A 133 3.09 6.18 11.93
C ARG A 133 3.57 7.40 12.70
N GLY A 134 3.87 7.20 13.97
CA GLY A 134 4.55 8.17 14.82
C GLY A 134 5.50 7.51 15.82
N CYS A 135 6.23 8.31 16.56
CA CYS A 135 7.16 7.86 17.59
C CYS A 135 6.84 8.52 18.94
N ASP A 136 6.63 7.71 19.98
CA ASP A 136 6.73 8.16 21.36
C ASP A 136 8.21 8.08 21.79
N ALA A 137 8.93 9.17 21.57
CA ALA A 137 10.37 9.23 21.84
C ALA A 137 10.71 8.99 23.32
N LYS A 138 9.81 9.38 24.24
CA LYS A 138 9.99 9.19 25.68
C LYS A 138 10.05 7.72 26.07
N ARG A 139 9.25 6.88 25.38
CA ARG A 139 9.12 5.47 25.70
C ARG A 139 9.82 4.56 24.69
N ASN A 140 10.39 5.14 23.63
CA ASN A 140 10.97 4.43 22.48
C ASN A 140 9.97 3.45 21.86
N VAL A 141 8.80 3.94 21.51
CA VAL A 141 7.67 3.16 21.00
C VAL A 141 7.20 3.75 19.68
N LEU A 142 7.10 2.92 18.64
CA LEU A 142 6.40 3.28 17.42
C LEU A 142 4.89 3.18 17.65
N VAL A 143 4.16 4.17 17.21
CA VAL A 143 2.70 4.24 17.34
C VAL A 143 2.10 4.29 15.94
N TYR A 144 1.24 3.33 15.65
CA TYR A 144 0.51 3.22 14.40
C TYR A 144 -0.97 3.49 14.63
N MET A 145 -1.58 4.27 13.77
CA MET A 145 -3.02 4.52 13.82
C MET A 145 -3.63 4.31 12.44
N VAL A 146 -4.66 3.48 12.38
CA VAL A 146 -5.51 3.34 11.20
C VAL A 146 -6.76 4.20 11.37
N TYR A 147 -7.19 4.88 10.32
CA TYR A 147 -8.44 5.62 10.30
C TYR A 147 -9.06 5.64 8.90
N SER A 148 -10.34 6.01 8.85
CA SER A 148 -11.10 6.13 7.61
C SER A 148 -11.20 7.61 7.20
N ASP A 149 -10.92 7.94 5.93
CA ASP A 149 -11.00 9.31 5.39
C ASP A 149 -12.44 9.84 5.24
N LYS A 150 -13.47 9.00 5.38
CA LYS A 150 -14.84 9.42 5.12
C LYS A 150 -15.45 10.08 6.35
N LEU A 151 -15.51 11.41 6.31
CA LEU A 151 -16.30 12.23 7.24
C LEU A 151 -17.67 12.45 6.62
N ILE A 152 -18.71 11.83 7.16
CA ILE A 152 -20.11 12.21 6.85
C ILE A 152 -20.63 13.07 7.99
N GLU A 153 -20.51 12.65 9.21
CA GLU A 153 -20.72 13.41 10.46
C GLU A 153 -20.02 12.66 11.58
N GLY A 154 -19.38 13.38 12.51
CA GLY A 154 -18.68 12.82 13.66
C GLY A 154 -17.21 12.49 13.42
N SER A 155 -16.57 11.89 14.42
CA SER A 155 -15.16 11.50 14.36
C SER A 155 -14.94 10.26 13.49
N PRO A 156 -13.86 10.19 12.71
CA PRO A 156 -13.54 8.99 11.94
C PRO A 156 -13.29 7.80 12.88
N LYS A 157 -13.74 6.62 12.46
CA LYS A 157 -13.41 5.36 13.12
C LYS A 157 -11.90 5.15 13.04
N ASN A 158 -11.29 4.82 14.14
CA ASN A 158 -9.86 4.63 14.26
C ASN A 158 -9.49 3.50 15.21
N SER A 159 -8.27 3.00 15.05
CA SER A 159 -7.65 2.04 15.96
C SER A 159 -6.15 2.35 16.06
N THR A 160 -5.59 2.19 17.24
CA THR A 160 -4.17 2.46 17.51
C THR A 160 -3.46 1.19 17.96
N SER A 161 -2.26 0.99 17.46
CA SER A 161 -1.35 -0.08 17.88
C SER A 161 0.01 0.50 18.24
N SER A 162 0.62 0.01 19.31
CA SER A 162 1.93 0.42 19.80
C SER A 162 2.94 -0.72 19.69
N VAL A 163 4.14 -0.42 19.17
CA VAL A 163 5.23 -1.37 18.99
C VAL A 163 6.44 -0.86 19.77
N PRO A 164 6.69 -1.39 20.98
CA PRO A 164 7.92 -1.13 21.71
C PRO A 164 9.12 -1.60 20.90
N ILE A 165 10.16 -0.76 20.80
CA ILE A 165 11.41 -1.11 20.14
C ILE A 165 12.28 -1.84 21.15
N MET A 166 12.47 -3.14 20.93
CA MET A 166 13.16 -4.04 21.83
C MET A 166 14.34 -4.72 21.11
N PRO A 167 15.38 -5.16 21.85
CA PRO A 167 16.42 -6.01 21.26
C PRO A 167 15.82 -7.26 20.63
N TRP A 168 16.27 -7.62 19.43
CA TRP A 168 15.79 -8.79 18.72
C TRP A 168 16.82 -9.93 18.81
N GLY A 169 16.64 -10.77 19.83
CA GLY A 169 17.57 -11.86 20.12
C GLY A 169 18.88 -11.42 20.77
N ALA A 170 19.74 -12.39 21.06
CA ALA A 170 20.99 -12.16 21.82
C ALA A 170 22.08 -11.40 21.03
N ALA A 171 21.98 -11.40 19.70
CA ALA A 171 22.94 -10.73 18.82
C ALA A 171 22.62 -9.25 18.58
N ASP A 172 21.39 -8.82 18.84
CA ASP A 172 20.96 -7.44 18.67
C ASP A 172 21.28 -6.62 19.92
N THR A 173 22.49 -6.09 19.98
CA THR A 173 22.98 -5.31 21.14
C THR A 173 22.68 -3.81 21.01
N THR A 174 22.23 -3.35 19.84
CA THR A 174 22.05 -1.92 19.55
C THR A 174 20.61 -1.61 19.19
N VAL A 175 19.83 -1.20 20.18
CA VAL A 175 18.44 -0.78 19.97
C VAL A 175 18.41 0.67 19.47
N GLN A 176 17.87 0.91 18.27
CA GLN A 176 17.68 2.26 17.74
C GLN A 176 16.60 3.01 18.53
N LYS A 177 16.78 4.31 18.68
CA LYS A 177 15.80 5.17 19.35
C LYS A 177 14.98 5.93 18.29
N CYS A 178 13.68 5.68 18.22
CA CYS A 178 12.84 6.32 17.21
C CYS A 178 12.87 7.85 17.27
N GLY A 179 13.12 8.43 18.45
CA GLY A 179 13.25 9.88 18.61
C GLY A 179 14.43 10.51 17.84
N GLU A 180 15.46 9.73 17.51
CA GLU A 180 16.58 10.21 16.70
C GLU A 180 16.23 10.33 15.21
N PHE A 181 15.14 9.73 14.78
CA PHE A 181 14.67 9.70 13.38
C PHE A 181 13.46 10.62 13.13
N ILE A 182 12.96 11.34 14.13
CA ILE A 182 11.88 12.32 13.96
C ILE A 182 12.46 13.62 13.37
N GLN A 183 11.70 14.21 12.37
CA GLN A 183 11.96 15.54 11.79
C GLN A 183 11.19 16.60 12.58
#